data_12749201036c9fca401bc1a93673f204
#
_entry.id   12749201036c9fca401bc1a93673f204
#
_cell.length_a   1.000
_cell.length_b   1.000
_cell.length_c   1.000
_cell.angle_alpha   90.00
_cell.angle_beta   90.00
_cell.angle_gamma   90.00
#
_symmetry.space_group_name_H-M   'P 1'
#
loop_
_entity.id
_entity.type
_entity.pdbx_description
1 polymer ?
#
loop_
_entity_poly.entity_id
_entity_poly.type
_entity_poly.pdbx_seq_one_letter_code
_entity_poly.pdbx_strand_id
1 'polypeptide(L)'
;TGVQTCALPICTFVSPDCTEEELEAAFQPNTKAVFGESISNPALIVLDFEKFANAAHRHGVPLIVDNTFPTPVNCRPFQYGVDIVTHATTKYMDGHGSCVGGAIVDSGNFDWMAHAEKFPGLTTPDDSYHGVTYAKDFGKAAYITKATAQLMRDFGSTPAPINSWIMGMHLESLGVRMERHCANALKVAQWLSADPRISWVSFPGLEEDKYHALAEKYMPNGTCGVISFGVPGGREKVSAFLDHLKM
;
A
#
# COMPACT_ATOMS: atom_id res chain seq x y z
N THR A 1 23.92 3.78 7.07
CA THR A 1 23.32 3.26 8.30
C THR A 1 23.31 4.26 9.44
N GLY A 2 24.33 5.15 9.55
CA GLY A 2 24.37 6.20 10.59
C GLY A 2 23.27 7.26 10.48
N VAL A 3 22.71 7.48 9.31
CA VAL A 3 21.59 8.39 9.07
C VAL A 3 20.28 7.85 9.67
N GLN A 4 20.13 6.54 9.76
CA GLN A 4 18.95 5.92 10.35
C GLN A 4 18.87 6.09 11.87
N THR A 5 19.98 6.29 12.53
CA THR A 5 19.99 6.50 13.99
C THR A 5 19.62 7.92 14.42
N CYS A 6 19.75 8.90 13.52
CA CYS A 6 19.31 10.28 13.79
C CYS A 6 17.81 10.48 13.53
N ALA A 7 17.21 9.61 12.69
CA ALA A 7 15.76 9.51 12.48
C ALA A 7 15.22 8.31 13.25
N LEU A 8 15.58 8.22 14.52
CA LEU A 8 15.11 7.10 15.33
C LEU A 8 13.61 6.93 15.31
N PRO A 9 13.24 5.70 15.25
CA PRO A 9 12.00 5.22 14.76
C PRO A 9 10.94 5.68 15.65
N ILE A 10 10.43 6.30 14.97
CA ILE A 10 9.18 6.67 15.13
C ILE A 10 8.23 5.61 14.61
N CYS A 11 8.67 4.43 14.49
CA CYS A 11 7.86 3.30 14.04
C CYS A 11 7.82 2.17 15.08
N THR A 12 6.61 1.74 15.43
CA THR A 12 6.36 0.48 16.12
C THR A 12 5.81 -0.51 15.09
N PHE A 13 6.44 -1.67 14.96
CA PHE A 13 5.99 -2.71 14.06
C PHE A 13 5.06 -3.67 14.79
N VAL A 14 3.92 -3.99 14.17
CA VAL A 14 2.96 -5.00 14.64
C VAL A 14 2.75 -6.05 13.56
N SER A 15 2.44 -7.28 13.96
CA SER A 15 2.02 -8.29 13.01
C SER A 15 0.66 -7.91 12.42
N PRO A 16 0.41 -8.10 11.11
CA PRO A 16 -0.93 -7.99 10.55
C PRO A 16 -1.94 -8.94 11.23
N ASP A 17 -1.45 -10.06 11.76
CA ASP A 17 -2.22 -11.06 12.48
C ASP A 17 -2.31 -10.81 14.00
N CYS A 18 -1.82 -9.67 14.49
CA CYS A 18 -1.89 -9.33 15.92
C CYS A 18 -3.34 -9.34 16.44
N THR A 19 -3.53 -9.58 17.73
CA THR A 19 -4.84 -9.40 18.35
C THR A 19 -5.21 -7.92 18.42
N GLU A 20 -6.48 -7.61 18.75
CA GLU A 20 -6.87 -6.21 18.96
C GLU A 20 -6.12 -5.60 20.16
N GLU A 21 -5.91 -6.37 21.22
CA GLU A 21 -5.18 -5.93 22.40
C GLU A 21 -3.72 -5.61 22.09
N GLU A 22 -3.06 -6.44 21.28
CA GLU A 22 -1.69 -6.19 20.82
C GLU A 22 -1.60 -4.96 19.94
N LEU A 23 -2.58 -4.75 19.06
CA LEU A 23 -2.67 -3.57 18.21
C LEU A 23 -2.90 -2.30 19.04
N GLU A 24 -3.84 -2.32 19.99
CA GLU A 24 -4.08 -1.21 20.90
C GLU A 24 -2.83 -0.84 21.74
N ALA A 25 -2.12 -1.85 22.25
CA ALA A 25 -0.92 -1.65 23.05
C ALA A 25 0.26 -1.04 22.24
N ALA A 26 0.22 -1.12 20.92
CA ALA A 26 1.26 -0.57 20.04
C ALA A 26 1.15 0.95 19.85
N PHE A 27 -0.02 1.54 20.10
CA PHE A 27 -0.18 2.99 19.99
C PHE A 27 0.54 3.74 21.10
N GLN A 28 1.19 4.81 20.73
CA GLN A 28 1.88 5.72 21.63
C GLN A 28 1.20 7.10 21.62
N PRO A 29 1.38 7.94 22.66
CA PRO A 29 0.80 9.29 22.67
C PRO A 29 1.19 10.14 21.46
N ASN A 30 2.37 9.90 20.90
CA ASN A 30 2.89 10.60 19.71
C ASN A 30 2.64 9.87 18.40
N THR A 31 1.86 8.78 18.37
CA THR A 31 1.47 8.12 17.11
C THR A 31 0.69 9.08 16.21
N LYS A 32 1.08 9.17 14.93
CA LYS A 32 0.50 10.08 13.94
C LYS A 32 -0.23 9.38 12.81
N ALA A 33 0.08 8.13 12.54
CA ALA A 33 -0.59 7.34 11.50
C ALA A 33 -0.35 5.84 11.75
N VAL A 34 -1.22 5.04 11.17
CA VAL A 34 -0.99 3.62 10.93
C VAL A 34 -0.69 3.44 9.44
N PHE A 35 0.33 2.65 9.11
CA PHE A 35 0.71 2.38 7.73
C PHE A 35 0.78 0.87 7.47
N GLY A 36 0.27 0.42 6.33
CA GLY A 36 0.38 -0.96 5.89
C GLY A 36 0.28 -1.09 4.38
N GLU A 37 0.48 -2.31 3.87
CA GLU A 37 0.27 -2.66 2.47
C GLU A 37 -1.02 -3.47 2.32
N SER A 38 -1.79 -3.24 1.26
CA SER A 38 -3.01 -4.04 0.97
C SER A 38 -2.68 -5.52 0.85
N ILE A 39 -1.60 -5.82 0.15
CA ILE A 39 -0.96 -7.15 0.03
C ILE A 39 0.53 -6.94 0.21
N SER A 40 1.12 -7.57 1.21
CA SER A 40 2.54 -7.41 1.52
C SER A 40 3.47 -8.11 0.53
N ASN A 41 4.66 -7.56 0.33
CA ASN A 41 5.72 -8.15 -0.49
C ASN A 41 6.88 -8.60 0.42
N PRO A 42 7.33 -9.86 0.40
CA PRO A 42 6.92 -10.98 -0.48
C PRO A 42 5.92 -11.95 0.15
N ALA A 43 5.47 -11.71 1.37
CA ALA A 43 4.71 -12.70 2.15
C ALA A 43 3.24 -12.85 1.69
N LEU A 44 2.73 -11.93 0.87
CA LEU A 44 1.37 -11.89 0.34
C LEU A 44 0.27 -11.89 1.42
N ILE A 45 0.58 -11.30 2.57
CA ILE A 45 -0.37 -11.10 3.66
C ILE A 45 -1.37 -10.03 3.23
N VAL A 46 -2.65 -10.31 3.37
CA VAL A 46 -3.71 -9.31 3.14
C VAL A 46 -4.02 -8.59 4.45
N LEU A 47 -3.96 -7.27 4.43
CA LEU A 47 -4.29 -6.44 5.60
C LEU A 47 -5.80 -6.42 5.85
N ASP A 48 -6.23 -6.65 7.08
CA ASP A 48 -7.61 -6.41 7.49
C ASP A 48 -7.86 -4.90 7.68
N PHE A 49 -8.35 -4.24 6.62
CA PHE A 49 -8.52 -2.78 6.62
C PHE A 49 -9.42 -2.30 7.74
N GLU A 50 -10.56 -2.95 7.98
CA GLU A 50 -11.52 -2.50 8.98
C GLU A 50 -10.95 -2.59 10.39
N LYS A 51 -10.23 -3.66 10.71
CA LYS A 51 -9.55 -3.82 12.00
C LYS A 51 -8.57 -2.68 12.25
N PHE A 52 -7.68 -2.42 11.29
CA PHE A 52 -6.65 -1.40 11.44
C PHE A 52 -7.20 0.03 11.34
N ALA A 53 -8.22 0.27 10.50
CA ALA A 53 -8.88 1.57 10.42
C ALA A 53 -9.62 1.90 11.73
N ASN A 54 -10.38 0.95 12.26
CA ASN A 54 -11.10 1.16 13.52
C ASN A 54 -10.14 1.45 14.68
N ALA A 55 -9.02 0.74 14.78
CA ALA A 55 -8.01 1.01 15.79
C ALA A 55 -7.38 2.41 15.58
N ALA A 56 -6.96 2.73 14.37
CA ALA A 56 -6.39 4.04 14.04
C ALA A 56 -7.33 5.19 14.41
N HIS A 57 -8.60 5.08 14.03
CA HIS A 57 -9.60 6.10 14.30
C HIS A 57 -9.93 6.25 15.80
N ARG A 58 -9.95 5.16 16.59
CA ARG A 58 -10.08 5.26 18.06
C ARG A 58 -8.96 6.09 18.68
N HIS A 59 -7.77 6.03 18.09
CA HIS A 59 -6.62 6.82 18.53
C HIS A 59 -6.49 8.18 17.83
N GLY A 60 -7.48 8.58 17.01
CA GLY A 60 -7.49 9.86 16.30
C GLY A 60 -6.33 10.03 15.32
N VAL A 61 -5.98 8.97 14.61
CA VAL A 61 -4.94 8.97 13.57
C VAL A 61 -5.44 8.31 12.29
N PRO A 62 -4.96 8.71 11.10
CA PRO A 62 -5.36 8.09 9.85
C PRO A 62 -4.72 6.72 9.64
N LEU A 63 -5.43 5.86 8.90
CA LEU A 63 -4.86 4.68 8.27
C LEU A 63 -4.41 5.02 6.84
N ILE A 64 -3.13 4.78 6.56
CA ILE A 64 -2.50 4.94 5.24
C ILE A 64 -2.17 3.56 4.69
N VAL A 65 -2.56 3.28 3.45
CA VAL A 65 -2.36 1.97 2.84
C VAL A 65 -1.67 2.10 1.49
N ASP A 66 -0.59 1.37 1.31
CA ASP A 66 0.00 1.15 -0.02
C ASP A 66 -0.81 0.09 -0.78
N ASN A 67 -1.48 0.53 -1.83
CA ASN A 67 -2.35 -0.31 -2.66
C ASN A 67 -1.71 -0.65 -4.02
N THR A 68 -0.39 -0.74 -4.05
CA THR A 68 0.37 -0.94 -5.30
C THR A 68 0.03 -2.27 -5.97
N PHE A 69 -0.06 -3.37 -5.22
CA PHE A 69 -0.27 -4.71 -5.80
C PHE A 69 -1.68 -4.90 -6.38
N PRO A 70 -2.76 -4.66 -5.63
CA PRO A 70 -4.09 -4.81 -6.18
C PRO A 70 -4.45 -3.76 -7.22
N THR A 71 -3.85 -2.58 -7.15
CA THR A 71 -4.25 -1.38 -7.89
C THR A 71 -5.70 -0.95 -7.57
N PRO A 72 -6.17 0.22 -7.99
CA PRO A 72 -7.56 0.61 -7.78
C PRO A 72 -8.56 -0.22 -8.62
N VAL A 73 -8.06 -1.07 -9.54
CA VAL A 73 -8.89 -2.01 -10.31
C VAL A 73 -9.45 -3.09 -9.40
N ASN A 74 -8.59 -3.72 -8.60
CA ASN A 74 -8.98 -4.86 -7.78
C ASN A 74 -9.35 -4.48 -6.35
N CYS A 75 -8.78 -3.39 -5.80
CA CYS A 75 -9.02 -2.99 -4.42
C CYS A 75 -9.27 -1.48 -4.30
N ARG A 76 -10.31 -1.13 -3.55
CA ARG A 76 -10.70 0.26 -3.24
C ARG A 76 -10.75 0.47 -1.74
N PRO A 77 -9.60 0.69 -1.08
CA PRO A 77 -9.49 0.67 0.39
C PRO A 77 -10.38 1.69 1.11
N PHE A 78 -10.72 2.81 0.46
CA PHE A 78 -11.61 3.83 1.04
C PHE A 78 -13.00 3.30 1.42
N GLN A 79 -13.46 2.22 0.79
CA GLN A 79 -14.74 1.59 1.12
C GLN A 79 -14.71 0.90 2.48
N TYR A 80 -13.52 0.70 3.04
CA TYR A 80 -13.28 -0.06 4.27
C TYR A 80 -12.59 0.78 5.36
N GLY A 81 -12.74 2.10 5.28
CA GLY A 81 -12.28 3.01 6.33
C GLY A 81 -10.82 3.49 6.20
N VAL A 82 -10.13 3.14 5.13
CA VAL A 82 -8.79 3.70 4.86
C VAL A 82 -8.90 5.18 4.50
N ASP A 83 -8.02 6.01 5.04
CA ASP A 83 -8.06 7.46 4.85
C ASP A 83 -7.20 7.92 3.67
N ILE A 84 -6.01 7.36 3.55
CA ILE A 84 -5.04 7.74 2.52
C ILE A 84 -4.52 6.47 1.84
N VAL A 85 -4.42 6.52 0.52
CA VAL A 85 -3.88 5.42 -0.29
C VAL A 85 -2.66 5.91 -1.05
N THR A 86 -1.60 5.11 -1.04
CA THR A 86 -0.41 5.34 -1.86
C THR A 86 -0.27 4.25 -2.92
N HIS A 87 0.39 4.58 -4.01
CA HIS A 87 0.74 3.66 -5.08
C HIS A 87 2.16 3.94 -5.57
N ALA A 88 2.98 2.90 -5.69
CA ALA A 88 4.14 2.95 -6.56
C ALA A 88 3.66 2.80 -8.01
N THR A 89 3.48 3.93 -8.72
CA THR A 89 3.04 3.90 -10.11
C THR A 89 4.04 3.22 -11.04
N THR A 90 5.30 3.10 -10.60
CA THR A 90 6.38 2.30 -11.22
C THR A 90 5.98 0.86 -11.57
N LYS A 91 5.02 0.26 -10.84
CA LYS A 91 4.64 -1.15 -10.94
C LYS A 91 3.53 -1.36 -11.98
N TYR A 92 2.40 -1.93 -11.60
CA TYR A 92 1.31 -2.24 -12.52
C TYR A 92 0.68 -1.04 -13.23
N MET A 93 0.67 0.14 -12.60
CA MET A 93 0.11 1.33 -13.24
C MET A 93 0.89 1.69 -14.50
N ASP A 94 2.22 1.75 -14.42
CA ASP A 94 3.08 1.88 -15.61
C ASP A 94 3.05 0.61 -16.46
N GLY A 95 3.31 -0.54 -15.84
CA GLY A 95 3.25 -1.86 -16.46
C GLY A 95 4.32 -2.17 -17.50
N HIS A 96 5.21 -1.23 -17.80
CA HIS A 96 6.21 -1.32 -18.85
C HIS A 96 7.65 -1.07 -18.35
N GLY A 97 7.80 -0.71 -17.07
CA GLY A 97 9.12 -0.37 -16.50
C GLY A 97 9.74 0.89 -17.10
N SER A 98 8.91 1.80 -17.62
CA SER A 98 9.38 2.98 -18.35
C SER A 98 9.75 4.14 -17.45
N CYS A 99 9.09 4.29 -16.29
CA CYS A 99 9.36 5.38 -15.37
C CYS A 99 9.12 5.01 -13.91
N VAL A 100 9.90 5.64 -13.03
CA VAL A 100 9.67 5.59 -11.58
C VAL A 100 8.71 6.69 -11.19
N GLY A 101 7.72 6.36 -10.34
CA GLY A 101 6.77 7.35 -9.87
C GLY A 101 5.89 6.83 -8.75
N GLY A 102 5.11 7.73 -8.18
CA GLY A 102 4.17 7.45 -7.12
C GLY A 102 2.91 8.30 -7.24
N ALA A 103 1.87 7.86 -6.55
CA ALA A 103 0.63 8.63 -6.40
C ALA A 103 0.17 8.55 -4.95
N ILE A 104 -0.36 9.65 -4.46
CA ILE A 104 -1.04 9.75 -3.17
C ILE A 104 -2.50 10.13 -3.47
N VAL A 105 -3.42 9.41 -2.88
CA VAL A 105 -4.86 9.66 -2.97
C VAL A 105 -5.41 9.80 -1.56
N ASP A 106 -6.10 10.89 -1.29
CA ASP A 106 -6.74 11.18 -0.02
C ASP A 106 -8.26 10.98 -0.15
N SER A 107 -8.88 10.29 0.78
CA SER A 107 -10.34 10.17 0.84
C SER A 107 -11.02 11.50 1.16
N GLY A 108 -10.31 12.40 1.84
CA GLY A 108 -10.85 13.65 2.39
C GLY A 108 -11.83 13.44 3.54
N ASN A 109 -11.87 12.26 4.15
CA ASN A 109 -12.83 11.92 5.20
C ASN A 109 -12.25 12.02 6.61
N PHE A 110 -10.92 12.01 6.76
CA PHE A 110 -10.30 12.14 8.08
C PHE A 110 -10.46 13.59 8.60
N ASP A 111 -11.02 13.72 9.80
CA ASP A 111 -11.23 15.03 10.43
C ASP A 111 -9.96 15.51 11.15
N TRP A 112 -9.11 16.22 10.41
CA TRP A 112 -7.88 16.80 10.95
C TRP A 112 -8.12 17.78 12.09
N MET A 113 -9.23 18.54 12.04
CA MET A 113 -9.55 19.55 13.05
C MET A 113 -10.01 18.92 14.36
N ALA A 114 -10.70 17.80 14.32
CA ALA A 114 -11.09 17.04 15.54
C ALA A 114 -9.86 16.55 16.32
N HIS A 115 -8.69 16.42 15.66
CA HIS A 115 -7.44 15.93 16.24
C HIS A 115 -6.31 16.96 16.08
N ALA A 116 -6.63 18.24 16.18
CA ALA A 116 -5.73 19.35 15.87
C ALA A 116 -4.39 19.31 16.63
N GLU A 117 -4.40 18.88 17.88
CA GLU A 117 -3.20 18.77 18.72
C GLU A 117 -2.20 17.74 18.19
N LYS A 118 -2.69 16.73 17.44
CA LYS A 118 -1.82 15.74 16.80
C LYS A 118 -1.24 16.23 15.48
N PHE A 119 -1.94 17.12 14.79
CA PHE A 119 -1.60 17.54 13.42
C PHE A 119 -1.40 19.06 13.25
N PRO A 120 -0.55 19.69 14.07
CA PRO A 120 -0.37 21.15 13.99
C PRO A 120 0.04 21.61 12.59
N GLY A 121 0.81 20.81 11.84
CA GLY A 121 1.18 21.15 10.47
C GLY A 121 0.02 21.29 9.47
N LEU A 122 -1.19 20.78 9.79
CA LEU A 122 -2.40 20.94 8.98
C LEU A 122 -3.42 21.88 9.61
N THR A 123 -3.33 22.09 10.94
CA THR A 123 -4.39 22.72 11.72
C THR A 123 -4.01 24.08 12.32
N THR A 124 -2.76 24.50 12.15
CA THR A 124 -2.29 25.86 12.50
C THR A 124 -1.84 26.63 11.26
N PRO A 125 -1.78 27.98 11.33
CA PRO A 125 -1.29 28.79 10.22
C PRO A 125 0.12 28.39 9.77
N ASP A 126 0.33 28.27 8.47
CA ASP A 126 1.61 27.93 7.85
C ASP A 126 2.26 29.17 7.24
N ASP A 127 3.28 29.69 7.89
CA ASP A 127 4.00 30.89 7.44
C ASP A 127 4.70 30.68 6.09
N SER A 128 5.05 29.43 5.75
CA SER A 128 5.67 29.10 4.45
C SER A 128 4.70 29.16 3.28
N TYR A 129 3.39 29.22 3.56
CA TYR A 129 2.33 29.30 2.54
C TYR A 129 1.25 30.31 2.92
N HIS A 130 1.65 31.58 3.02
CA HIS A 130 0.76 32.74 3.22
C HIS A 130 -0.10 32.71 4.51
N GLY A 131 0.29 31.96 5.52
CA GLY A 131 -0.45 31.85 6.78
C GLY A 131 -1.73 31.01 6.70
N VAL A 132 -1.90 30.17 5.66
CA VAL A 132 -3.08 29.32 5.54
C VAL A 132 -3.09 28.22 6.61
N THR A 133 -4.28 27.86 7.06
CA THR A 133 -4.54 26.69 7.88
C THR A 133 -5.17 25.61 7.01
N TYR A 134 -4.39 24.67 6.53
CA TYR A 134 -4.81 23.72 5.48
C TYR A 134 -6.16 23.04 5.76
N ALA A 135 -6.35 22.51 6.96
CA ALA A 135 -7.58 21.82 7.32
C ALA A 135 -8.80 22.73 7.33
N LYS A 136 -8.63 24.00 7.72
CA LYS A 136 -9.70 25.00 7.75
C LYS A 136 -9.99 25.57 6.36
N ASP A 137 -8.94 25.92 5.62
CA ASP A 137 -9.06 26.71 4.39
C ASP A 137 -9.36 25.83 3.16
N PHE A 138 -8.90 24.55 3.17
CA PHE A 138 -9.07 23.62 2.07
C PHE A 138 -9.97 22.40 2.41
N GLY A 139 -10.41 22.25 3.65
CA GLY A 139 -11.34 21.19 4.07
C GLY A 139 -10.86 19.80 3.64
N LYS A 140 -11.66 19.11 2.85
CA LYS A 140 -11.35 17.74 2.36
C LYS A 140 -10.07 17.64 1.51
N ALA A 141 -9.59 18.73 0.95
CA ALA A 141 -8.37 18.76 0.15
C ALA A 141 -7.12 19.13 0.97
N ALA A 142 -7.23 19.30 2.28
CA ALA A 142 -6.17 19.80 3.15
C ALA A 142 -4.85 19.03 3.00
N TYR A 143 -4.91 17.71 3.09
CA TYR A 143 -3.74 16.83 3.04
C TYR A 143 -3.03 16.92 1.69
N ILE A 144 -3.78 16.79 0.59
CA ILE A 144 -3.21 16.84 -0.76
C ILE A 144 -2.73 18.25 -1.09
N THR A 145 -3.41 19.31 -0.64
CA THR A 145 -2.95 20.67 -0.85
C THR A 145 -1.62 20.90 -0.14
N LYS A 146 -1.47 20.47 1.12
CA LYS A 146 -0.18 20.57 1.82
C LYS A 146 0.91 19.75 1.15
N ALA A 147 0.61 18.51 0.77
CA ALA A 147 1.56 17.64 0.08
C ALA A 147 2.07 18.31 -1.22
N THR A 148 1.20 18.96 -1.97
CA THR A 148 1.54 19.60 -3.25
C THR A 148 2.18 20.97 -3.04
N ALA A 149 1.53 21.85 -2.27
CA ALA A 149 1.90 23.25 -2.18
C ALA A 149 3.16 23.49 -1.32
N GLN A 150 3.46 22.59 -0.40
CA GLN A 150 4.63 22.68 0.47
C GLN A 150 5.63 21.55 0.20
N LEU A 151 5.28 20.29 0.45
CA LEU A 151 6.25 19.21 0.44
C LEU A 151 6.81 18.95 -0.96
N MET A 152 5.95 18.83 -1.96
CA MET A 152 6.38 18.59 -3.33
C MET A 152 7.14 19.81 -3.90
N ARG A 153 6.67 21.02 -3.60
CA ARG A 153 7.36 22.26 -3.96
C ARG A 153 8.78 22.31 -3.40
N ASP A 154 8.94 21.97 -2.11
CA ASP A 154 10.21 22.15 -1.41
C ASP A 154 11.18 21.01 -1.70
N PHE A 155 10.70 19.76 -1.85
CA PHE A 155 11.51 18.59 -2.15
C PHE A 155 11.67 18.29 -3.65
N GLY A 156 10.82 18.85 -4.49
CA GLY A 156 10.90 18.70 -5.95
C GLY A 156 10.53 17.31 -6.48
N SER A 157 9.81 16.49 -5.71
CA SER A 157 9.43 15.13 -6.09
C SER A 157 8.30 15.11 -7.13
N THR A 158 8.50 15.76 -8.27
CA THR A 158 7.52 15.81 -9.37
C THR A 158 7.98 14.98 -10.55
N PRO A 159 7.09 14.24 -11.23
CA PRO A 159 7.46 13.54 -12.45
C PRO A 159 7.71 14.54 -13.59
N ALA A 160 8.62 14.17 -14.50
CA ALA A 160 8.77 14.94 -15.75
C ALA A 160 7.45 14.87 -16.55
N PRO A 161 7.06 15.94 -17.28
CA PRO A 161 5.81 15.96 -18.06
C PRO A 161 5.67 14.79 -19.03
N ILE A 162 6.78 14.38 -19.67
CA ILE A 162 6.78 13.22 -20.56
C ILE A 162 6.44 11.91 -19.81
N ASN A 163 6.94 11.73 -18.59
CA ASN A 163 6.64 10.56 -17.80
C ASN A 163 5.16 10.54 -17.37
N SER A 164 4.58 11.69 -17.06
CA SER A 164 3.16 11.82 -16.74
C SER A 164 2.28 11.47 -17.95
N TRP A 165 2.69 11.91 -19.16
CA TRP A 165 1.99 11.59 -20.39
C TRP A 165 2.06 10.09 -20.71
N ILE A 166 3.25 9.47 -20.63
CA ILE A 166 3.45 8.03 -20.80
C ILE A 166 2.58 7.25 -19.81
N MET A 167 2.60 7.66 -18.52
CA MET A 167 1.78 7.04 -17.48
C MET A 167 0.28 7.10 -17.84
N GLY A 168 -0.20 8.25 -18.33
CA GLY A 168 -1.58 8.42 -18.76
C GLY A 168 -1.97 7.39 -19.83
N MET A 169 -1.12 7.19 -20.83
CA MET A 169 -1.34 6.19 -21.89
C MET A 169 -1.33 4.75 -21.35
N HIS A 170 -0.41 4.43 -20.44
CA HIS A 170 -0.31 3.08 -19.87
C HIS A 170 -1.50 2.74 -18.97
N LEU A 171 -2.07 3.73 -18.28
CA LEU A 171 -3.27 3.53 -17.45
C LEU A 171 -4.50 3.09 -18.26
N GLU A 172 -4.60 3.42 -19.54
CA GLU A 172 -5.72 3.01 -20.39
C GLU A 172 -5.87 1.48 -20.46
N SER A 173 -4.77 0.74 -20.39
CA SER A 173 -4.77 -0.73 -20.44
C SER A 173 -4.75 -1.38 -19.04
N LEU A 174 -4.72 -0.62 -17.94
CA LEU A 174 -4.53 -1.16 -16.60
C LEU A 174 -5.59 -2.22 -16.24
N GLY A 175 -6.86 -1.97 -16.55
CA GLY A 175 -7.96 -2.89 -16.25
C GLY A 175 -7.76 -4.27 -16.87
N VAL A 176 -7.56 -4.32 -18.19
CA VAL A 176 -7.36 -5.58 -18.91
C VAL A 176 -6.05 -6.29 -18.53
N ARG A 177 -5.01 -5.52 -18.20
CA ARG A 177 -3.74 -6.10 -17.71
C ARG A 177 -3.93 -6.74 -16.36
N MET A 178 -4.59 -6.07 -15.41
CA MET A 178 -4.84 -6.62 -14.07
C MET A 178 -5.70 -7.88 -14.12
N GLU A 179 -6.77 -7.89 -14.92
CA GLU A 179 -7.58 -9.09 -15.12
C GLU A 179 -6.72 -10.26 -15.60
N ARG A 180 -5.86 -10.03 -16.60
CA ARG A 180 -5.00 -11.07 -17.15
C ARG A 180 -3.92 -11.52 -16.17
N HIS A 181 -3.29 -10.59 -15.45
CA HIS A 181 -2.30 -10.93 -14.44
C HIS A 181 -2.89 -11.79 -13.32
N CYS A 182 -4.05 -11.43 -12.80
CA CYS A 182 -4.71 -12.20 -11.75
C CYS A 182 -5.14 -13.59 -12.23
N ALA A 183 -5.72 -13.67 -13.41
CA ALA A 183 -6.12 -14.97 -14.01
C ALA A 183 -4.92 -15.89 -14.27
N ASN A 184 -3.81 -15.35 -14.73
CA ASN A 184 -2.58 -16.10 -14.94
C ASN A 184 -1.96 -16.54 -13.61
N ALA A 185 -1.89 -15.63 -12.62
CA ALA A 185 -1.34 -15.92 -11.31
C ALA A 185 -2.11 -17.04 -10.61
N LEU A 186 -3.44 -17.01 -10.64
CA LEU A 186 -4.27 -18.07 -10.06
C LEU A 186 -3.96 -19.44 -10.70
N LYS A 187 -3.89 -19.52 -12.03
CA LYS A 187 -3.56 -20.77 -12.72
C LYS A 187 -2.17 -21.29 -12.36
N VAL A 188 -1.18 -20.40 -12.28
CA VAL A 188 0.19 -20.78 -11.92
C VAL A 188 0.23 -21.20 -10.45
N ALA A 189 -0.43 -20.49 -9.54
CA ALA A 189 -0.49 -20.86 -8.13
C ALA A 189 -1.14 -22.24 -7.92
N GLN A 190 -2.27 -22.52 -8.60
CA GLN A 190 -2.92 -23.82 -8.58
C GLN A 190 -2.00 -24.93 -9.10
N TRP A 191 -1.29 -24.69 -10.20
CA TRP A 191 -0.33 -25.65 -10.74
C TRP A 191 0.83 -25.90 -9.77
N LEU A 192 1.39 -24.84 -9.16
CA LEU A 192 2.46 -24.96 -8.17
C LEU A 192 2.00 -25.72 -6.92
N SER A 193 0.78 -25.48 -6.44
CA SER A 193 0.22 -26.19 -5.28
C SER A 193 0.01 -27.67 -5.53
N ALA A 194 -0.24 -28.06 -6.77
CA ALA A 194 -0.39 -29.46 -7.15
C ALA A 194 0.94 -30.20 -7.40
N ASP A 195 2.07 -29.48 -7.51
CA ASP A 195 3.36 -30.08 -7.83
C ASP A 195 4.07 -30.58 -6.55
N PRO A 196 4.35 -31.89 -6.42
CA PRO A 196 4.97 -32.47 -5.22
C PRO A 196 6.41 -31.97 -4.96
N ARG A 197 7.02 -31.28 -5.91
CA ARG A 197 8.34 -30.68 -5.78
C ARG A 197 8.31 -29.31 -5.10
N ILE A 198 7.13 -28.72 -4.91
CA ILE A 198 6.93 -27.44 -4.26
C ILE A 198 6.55 -27.65 -2.79
N SER A 199 7.27 -26.99 -1.88
CA SER A 199 7.07 -27.16 -0.45
C SER A 199 5.86 -26.41 0.10
N TRP A 200 5.58 -25.25 -0.46
CA TRP A 200 4.47 -24.37 -0.08
C TRP A 200 4.23 -23.33 -1.16
N VAL A 201 3.01 -22.84 -1.24
CA VAL A 201 2.62 -21.70 -2.07
C VAL A 201 1.86 -20.71 -1.19
N SER A 202 2.17 -19.43 -1.29
CA SER A 202 1.41 -18.33 -0.70
C SER A 202 0.84 -17.48 -1.83
N PHE A 203 -0.46 -17.47 -1.94
CA PHE A 203 -1.21 -16.68 -2.90
C PHE A 203 -2.66 -16.52 -2.43
N PRO A 204 -3.11 -15.33 -2.03
CA PRO A 204 -4.43 -15.12 -1.42
C PRO A 204 -5.63 -15.47 -2.32
N GLY A 205 -5.40 -15.69 -3.61
CA GLY A 205 -6.42 -16.18 -4.54
C GLY A 205 -6.68 -17.69 -4.46
N LEU A 206 -5.88 -18.47 -3.71
CA LEU A 206 -6.14 -19.89 -3.46
C LEU A 206 -7.10 -20.06 -2.29
N GLU A 207 -8.07 -20.96 -2.39
CA GLU A 207 -9.06 -21.21 -1.33
C GLU A 207 -8.43 -21.67 0.00
N GLU A 208 -7.30 -22.39 -0.08
CA GLU A 208 -6.57 -22.87 1.07
C GLU A 208 -5.62 -21.84 1.71
N ASP A 209 -5.44 -20.68 1.07
CA ASP A 209 -4.56 -19.65 1.61
C ASP A 209 -5.18 -19.02 2.86
N LYS A 210 -4.36 -18.79 3.88
CA LYS A 210 -4.78 -18.20 5.16
C LYS A 210 -5.54 -16.87 5.00
N TYR A 211 -5.21 -16.10 3.96
CA TYR A 211 -5.77 -14.77 3.73
C TYR A 211 -6.85 -14.75 2.65
N HIS A 212 -7.29 -15.92 2.17
CA HIS A 212 -8.30 -16.02 1.11
C HIS A 212 -9.59 -15.27 1.46
N ALA A 213 -10.11 -15.45 2.67
CA ALA A 213 -11.34 -14.80 3.09
C ALA A 213 -11.23 -13.26 3.10
N LEU A 214 -10.08 -12.70 3.49
CA LEU A 214 -9.84 -11.26 3.41
C LEU A 214 -9.66 -10.80 1.96
N ALA A 215 -9.02 -11.61 1.12
CA ALA A 215 -8.88 -11.32 -0.29
C ALA A 215 -10.24 -11.29 -1.00
N GLU A 216 -11.10 -12.26 -0.77
CA GLU A 216 -12.47 -12.29 -1.27
C GLU A 216 -13.28 -11.05 -0.83
N LYS A 217 -13.14 -10.66 0.44
CA LYS A 217 -13.84 -9.51 1.01
C LYS A 217 -13.41 -8.19 0.37
N TYR A 218 -12.10 -7.98 0.20
CA TYR A 218 -11.55 -6.68 -0.21
C TYR A 218 -11.21 -6.59 -1.69
N MET A 219 -11.03 -7.72 -2.36
CA MET A 219 -10.54 -7.85 -3.74
C MET A 219 -11.27 -8.96 -4.51
N PRO A 220 -12.60 -8.92 -4.58
CA PRO A 220 -13.41 -10.02 -5.15
C PRO A 220 -13.14 -10.28 -6.64
N ASN A 221 -12.52 -9.33 -7.35
CA ASN A 221 -12.21 -9.45 -8.77
C ASN A 221 -10.77 -9.92 -9.06
N GLY A 222 -10.04 -10.32 -8.02
CA GLY A 222 -8.64 -10.77 -8.10
C GLY A 222 -7.70 -9.95 -7.22
N THR A 223 -6.57 -10.55 -6.86
CA THR A 223 -5.61 -9.98 -5.92
C THR A 223 -4.47 -9.24 -6.62
N CYS A 224 -3.52 -9.98 -7.17
CA CYS A 224 -2.35 -9.45 -7.89
C CYS A 224 -1.73 -10.52 -8.79
N GLY A 225 -0.64 -10.19 -9.46
CA GLY A 225 0.13 -11.11 -10.31
C GLY A 225 1.39 -11.67 -9.64
N VAL A 226 1.52 -11.57 -8.31
CA VAL A 226 2.69 -12.03 -7.56
C VAL A 226 2.34 -13.30 -6.80
N ILE A 227 3.25 -14.28 -6.82
CA ILE A 227 3.13 -15.55 -6.12
C ILE A 227 4.43 -15.80 -5.36
N SER A 228 4.35 -16.23 -4.11
CA SER A 228 5.50 -16.72 -3.35
C SER A 228 5.39 -18.22 -3.16
N PHE A 229 6.50 -18.94 -3.34
CA PHE A 229 6.51 -20.40 -3.14
C PHE A 229 7.88 -20.90 -2.73
N GLY A 230 7.92 -22.05 -2.11
CA GLY A 230 9.13 -22.70 -1.63
C GLY A 230 9.56 -23.90 -2.47
N VAL A 231 10.86 -23.91 -2.84
CA VAL A 231 11.51 -25.04 -3.48
C VAL A 231 12.43 -25.72 -2.45
N PRO A 232 12.33 -27.06 -2.24
CA PRO A 232 13.21 -27.77 -1.29
C PRO A 232 14.68 -27.70 -1.71
N GLY A 233 15.59 -27.68 -0.73
CA GLY A 233 17.03 -27.76 -0.96
C GLY A 233 17.79 -26.45 -0.89
N GLY A 234 17.15 -25.41 -0.34
CA GLY A 234 17.82 -24.15 0.02
C GLY A 234 18.25 -23.31 -1.18
N ARG A 235 19.09 -22.29 -0.90
CA ARG A 235 19.47 -21.25 -1.87
C ARG A 235 20.07 -21.78 -3.18
N GLU A 236 20.92 -22.80 -3.11
CA GLU A 236 21.56 -23.36 -4.31
C GLU A 236 20.55 -23.99 -5.28
N LYS A 237 19.53 -24.68 -4.74
CA LYS A 237 18.49 -25.26 -5.57
C LYS A 237 17.56 -24.20 -6.17
N VAL A 238 17.26 -23.15 -5.41
CA VAL A 238 16.48 -22.02 -5.92
C VAL A 238 17.24 -21.30 -7.03
N SER A 239 18.54 -21.06 -6.85
CA SER A 239 19.38 -20.45 -7.90
C SER A 239 19.40 -21.30 -9.18
N ALA A 240 19.64 -22.63 -9.03
CA ALA A 240 19.60 -23.55 -10.16
C ALA A 240 18.22 -23.58 -10.85
N PHE A 241 17.13 -23.51 -10.09
CA PHE A 241 15.78 -23.41 -10.65
C PHE A 241 15.64 -22.14 -11.51
N LEU A 242 16.06 -20.99 -10.99
CA LEU A 242 15.97 -19.71 -11.72
C LEU A 242 16.80 -19.72 -13.02
N ASP A 243 18.02 -20.32 -12.96
CA ASP A 243 18.92 -20.40 -14.11
C ASP A 243 18.39 -21.32 -15.24
N HIS A 244 17.44 -22.21 -14.92
CA HIS A 244 16.85 -23.13 -15.91
C HIS A 244 15.50 -22.64 -16.47
N LEU A 245 15.01 -21.49 -16.01
CA LEU A 245 13.81 -20.89 -16.58
C LEU A 245 14.07 -20.46 -18.03
N LYS A 246 13.17 -20.84 -18.92
CA LYS A 246 13.17 -20.41 -20.31
C LYS A 246 12.05 -19.39 -20.50
N MET A 247 12.43 -18.16 -20.72
CA MET A 247 11.53 -17.05 -21.04
C MET A 247 11.64 -16.68 -22.51
#